data_b7417f56d301e21176e8b49ccdb1b9f1
#
_entry.id   b7417f56d301e21176e8b49ccdb1b9f1
#
_cell.length_a   1.000
_cell.length_b   1.000
_cell.length_c   1.000
_cell.angle_alpha   90.00
_cell.angle_beta   90.00
_cell.angle_gamma   90.00
#
_symmetry.space_group_name_H-M   'P 1'
#
loop_
_entity.id
_entity.type
_entity.pdbx_description
1 polymer ?
#
loop_
_entity_poly.entity_id
_entity_poly.type
_entity_poly.pdbx_seq_one_letter_code
_entity_poly.pdbx_strand_id
1 'polypeptide(L)'
;MPARPFTKTEVRIANPIIKAMSRLNTWAYRATGGKLGGKFMRGAPVLLLTTTGRKSGTPRVAPLIYLRDGERLVLVASKGGMDHHPLWYRNLVANPDVEVQVGSEVKPMRARTADEGERSALWPRLLEVYRDYADYQARTARRIPVVILDPR
;
A
#
# COMPACT_ATOMS: atom_id res chain seq x y z
N MET A 1 2.11 -4.89 24.41
CA MET A 1 0.67 -5.17 24.47
C MET A 1 0.20 -5.68 23.11
N PRO A 2 -0.68 -6.67 23.09
CA PRO A 2 -1.26 -7.08 21.81
C PRO A 2 -2.05 -5.93 21.19
N ALA A 3 -1.92 -5.76 19.87
CA ALA A 3 -2.63 -4.73 19.15
C ALA A 3 -4.15 -5.04 19.16
N ARG A 4 -4.97 -4.06 19.52
CA ARG A 4 -6.43 -4.21 19.53
C ARG A 4 -7.04 -3.78 18.18
N PRO A 5 -8.20 -4.33 17.83
CA PRO A 5 -8.93 -3.86 16.64
C PRO A 5 -9.34 -2.40 16.79
N PHE A 6 -9.41 -1.68 15.67
CA PHE A 6 -9.97 -0.33 15.64
C PHE A 6 -11.48 -0.36 15.84
N THR A 7 -12.00 0.58 16.61
CA THR A 7 -13.44 0.78 16.74
C THR A 7 -14.00 1.47 15.49
N LYS A 8 -15.32 1.33 15.26
CA LYS A 8 -15.99 2.02 14.14
C LYS A 8 -15.82 3.54 14.21
N THR A 9 -15.81 4.10 15.41
CA THR A 9 -15.62 5.53 15.64
C THR A 9 -14.20 5.97 15.27
N GLU A 10 -13.20 5.22 15.70
CA GLU A 10 -11.79 5.50 15.35
C GLU A 10 -11.58 5.46 13.83
N VAL A 11 -12.15 4.49 13.13
CA VAL A 11 -12.09 4.41 11.67
C VAL A 11 -12.76 5.62 11.02
N ARG A 12 -13.94 6.03 11.52
CA ARG A 12 -14.70 7.17 10.99
C ARG A 12 -13.91 8.48 11.12
N ILE A 13 -13.22 8.69 12.22
CA ILE A 13 -12.40 9.90 12.47
C ILE A 13 -11.10 9.85 11.68
N ALA A 14 -10.44 8.70 11.63
CA ALA A 14 -9.13 8.56 10.99
C ALA A 14 -9.18 8.70 9.46
N ASN A 15 -10.23 8.21 8.80
CA ASN A 15 -10.31 8.18 7.33
C ASN A 15 -10.16 9.55 6.65
N PRO A 16 -10.85 10.65 7.07
CA PRO A 16 -10.65 11.96 6.46
C PRO A 16 -9.25 12.52 6.66
N ILE A 17 -8.66 12.30 7.83
CA ILE A 17 -7.30 12.75 8.15
C ILE A 17 -6.29 12.01 7.28
N ILE A 18 -6.42 10.70 7.15
CA ILE A 18 -5.56 9.87 6.30
C ILE A 18 -5.64 10.34 4.83
N LYS A 19 -6.83 10.64 4.32
CA LYS A 19 -7.01 11.16 2.96
C LYS A 19 -6.30 12.49 2.73
N ALA A 20 -6.43 13.43 3.67
CA ALA A 20 -5.78 14.73 3.57
C ALA A 20 -4.25 14.61 3.60
N MET A 21 -3.71 13.81 4.50
CA MET A 21 -2.27 13.54 4.59
C MET A 21 -1.74 12.85 3.34
N SER A 22 -2.48 11.88 2.78
CA SER A 22 -2.12 11.19 1.55
C SER A 22 -2.04 12.15 0.35
N ARG A 23 -2.98 13.09 0.22
CA ARG A 23 -2.99 14.08 -0.86
C ARG A 23 -1.79 15.00 -0.79
N LEU A 24 -1.47 15.52 0.40
CA LEU A 24 -0.31 16.37 0.62
C LEU A 24 0.98 15.61 0.33
N ASN A 25 1.10 14.40 0.82
CA ASN A 25 2.28 13.55 0.62
C ASN A 25 2.47 13.18 -0.86
N THR A 26 1.39 12.89 -1.57
CA THR A 26 1.40 12.63 -3.01
C THR A 26 1.88 13.85 -3.80
N TRP A 27 1.38 15.04 -3.45
CA TRP A 27 1.82 16.28 -4.08
C TRP A 27 3.32 16.52 -3.87
N ALA A 28 3.79 16.41 -2.62
CA ALA A 28 5.20 16.58 -2.29
C ALA A 28 6.10 15.56 -3.01
N TYR A 29 5.66 14.32 -3.10
CA TYR A 29 6.36 13.28 -3.83
C TYR A 29 6.51 13.62 -5.31
N ARG A 30 5.41 13.98 -5.97
CA ARG A 30 5.41 14.34 -7.40
C ARG A 30 6.23 15.58 -7.69
N ALA A 31 6.10 16.62 -6.87
CA ALA A 31 6.81 17.88 -7.05
C ALA A 31 8.33 17.73 -6.91
N THR A 32 8.80 16.76 -6.12
CA THR A 32 10.22 16.58 -5.80
C THR A 32 10.85 15.32 -6.38
N GLY A 33 10.11 14.52 -7.18
CA GLY A 33 10.60 13.24 -7.71
C GLY A 33 10.94 12.24 -6.61
N GLY A 34 10.16 12.23 -5.53
CA GLY A 34 10.33 11.32 -4.40
C GLY A 34 11.32 11.79 -3.33
N LYS A 35 11.94 12.96 -3.46
CA LYS A 35 12.83 13.50 -2.43
C LYS A 35 12.08 13.82 -1.14
N LEU A 36 10.86 14.36 -1.25
CA LEU A 36 9.92 14.49 -0.15
C LEU A 36 8.80 13.48 -0.34
N GLY A 37 8.39 12.82 0.74
CA GLY A 37 7.36 11.80 0.72
C GLY A 37 7.82 10.43 0.24
N GLY A 38 9.09 10.27 -0.20
CA GLY A 38 9.65 8.99 -0.66
C GLY A 38 10.04 8.04 0.46
N LYS A 39 9.93 8.47 1.71
CA LYS A 39 10.16 7.63 2.90
C LYS A 39 9.07 7.88 3.92
N PHE A 40 8.65 6.81 4.58
CA PHE A 40 7.68 6.83 5.66
C PHE A 40 8.39 6.67 7.01
N MET A 41 7.62 6.53 8.10
CA MET A 41 8.18 6.30 9.44
C MET A 41 9.23 5.19 9.41
N ARG A 42 10.33 5.36 10.16
CA ARG A 42 11.48 4.45 10.22
C ARG A 42 12.25 4.32 8.90
N GLY A 43 12.07 5.29 7.98
CA GLY A 43 12.79 5.32 6.72
C GLY A 43 12.29 4.32 5.67
N ALA A 44 11.10 3.74 5.83
CA ALA A 44 10.54 2.82 4.86
C ALA A 44 10.32 3.49 3.49
N PRO A 45 10.72 2.86 2.38
CA PRO A 45 10.58 3.45 1.05
C PRO A 45 9.11 3.51 0.62
N VAL A 46 8.75 4.58 -0.09
CA VAL A 46 7.39 4.85 -0.56
C VAL A 46 7.37 5.03 -2.06
N LEU A 47 6.39 4.42 -2.72
CA LEU A 47 6.06 4.67 -4.12
C LEU A 47 4.67 5.31 -4.23
N LEU A 48 4.36 5.83 -5.41
CA LEU A 48 2.99 6.22 -5.76
C LEU A 48 2.38 5.14 -6.64
N LEU A 49 1.26 4.56 -6.19
CA LEU A 49 0.49 3.60 -6.96
C LEU A 49 -0.72 4.30 -7.57
N THR A 50 -0.86 4.21 -8.90
CA THR A 50 -2.05 4.67 -9.60
C THR A 50 -2.88 3.47 -10.03
N THR A 51 -4.11 3.40 -9.53
CA THR A 51 -5.10 2.39 -9.90
C THR A 51 -6.27 3.04 -10.62
N THR A 52 -7.03 2.22 -11.37
CA THR A 52 -8.29 2.67 -11.96
C THR A 52 -9.43 2.46 -10.97
N GLY A 53 -10.14 3.51 -10.61
CA GLY A 53 -11.29 3.42 -9.72
C GLY A 53 -12.33 2.42 -10.24
N ARG A 54 -12.64 1.40 -9.44
CA ARG A 54 -13.53 0.30 -9.86
C ARG A 54 -14.97 0.73 -10.14
N LYS A 55 -15.39 1.86 -9.59
CA LYS A 55 -16.73 2.43 -9.80
C LYS A 55 -16.71 3.60 -10.77
N SER A 56 -15.72 4.48 -10.67
CA SER A 56 -15.64 5.71 -11.45
C SER A 56 -14.87 5.59 -12.77
N GLY A 57 -13.98 4.60 -12.88
CA GLY A 57 -13.05 4.48 -14.01
C GLY A 57 -11.96 5.54 -14.04
N THR A 58 -11.89 6.42 -13.03
CA THR A 58 -10.90 7.49 -12.96
C THR A 58 -9.63 7.04 -12.24
N PRO A 59 -8.46 7.63 -12.58
CA PRO A 59 -7.22 7.32 -11.87
C PRO A 59 -7.30 7.71 -10.40
N ARG A 60 -6.77 6.82 -9.54
CA ARG A 60 -6.66 7.04 -8.08
C ARG A 60 -5.23 6.78 -7.68
N VAL A 61 -4.63 7.70 -6.94
CA VAL A 61 -3.22 7.65 -6.54
C VAL A 61 -3.12 7.45 -5.03
N ALA A 62 -2.28 6.49 -4.61
CA ALA A 62 -2.00 6.22 -3.21
C ALA A 62 -0.49 6.13 -2.98
N PRO A 63 0.07 6.83 -1.96
CA PRO A 63 1.44 6.60 -1.52
C PRO A 63 1.49 5.35 -0.65
N LEU A 64 2.39 4.43 -0.97
CA LEU A 64 2.48 3.13 -0.30
C LEU A 64 3.93 2.73 -0.05
N ILE A 65 4.16 2.12 1.11
CA ILE A 65 5.41 1.44 1.41
C ILE A 65 5.54 0.23 0.48
N TYR A 66 6.74 -0.05 0.01
CA TYR A 66 7.00 -1.17 -0.89
C TYR A 66 8.28 -1.92 -0.55
N LEU A 67 8.33 -3.18 -0.95
CA LEU A 67 9.53 -4.00 -0.99
C LEU A 67 9.93 -4.20 -2.46
N ARG A 68 11.20 -4.01 -2.76
CA ARG A 68 11.73 -4.37 -4.09
C ARG A 68 12.18 -5.83 -4.07
N ASP A 69 11.67 -6.60 -5.02
CA ASP A 69 12.01 -8.01 -5.22
C ASP A 69 12.43 -8.23 -6.67
N GLY A 70 13.71 -7.98 -6.97
CA GLY A 70 14.19 -7.95 -8.34
C GLY A 70 13.49 -6.85 -9.15
N GLU A 71 12.85 -7.20 -10.25
CA GLU A 71 12.07 -6.27 -11.07
C GLU A 71 10.63 -6.11 -10.55
N ARG A 72 10.21 -6.94 -9.58
CA ARG A 72 8.90 -6.87 -8.98
C ARG A 72 8.88 -5.91 -7.81
N LEU A 73 7.71 -5.33 -7.55
CA LEU A 73 7.45 -4.54 -6.36
C LEU A 73 6.37 -5.23 -5.55
N VAL A 74 6.49 -5.19 -4.23
CA VAL A 74 5.58 -5.90 -3.31
C VAL A 74 4.95 -4.91 -2.37
N LEU A 75 3.62 -4.97 -2.24
CA LEU A 75 2.82 -4.09 -1.40
C LEU A 75 2.07 -4.91 -0.35
N VAL A 76 1.68 -4.26 0.74
CA VAL A 76 0.85 -4.85 1.79
C VAL A 76 -0.42 -4.04 1.93
N ALA A 77 -1.57 -4.68 1.70
CA ALA A 77 -2.88 -4.03 1.78
C ALA A 77 -3.38 -3.98 3.23
N SER A 78 -2.57 -3.38 4.10
CA SER A 78 -2.78 -3.40 5.55
C SER A 78 -3.83 -2.42 6.04
N LYS A 79 -3.89 -1.22 5.47
CA LYS A 79 -4.71 -0.10 5.97
C LYS A 79 -4.61 0.06 7.49
N GLY A 80 -3.37 -0.03 8.04
CA GLY A 80 -3.12 0.10 9.47
C GLY A 80 -3.76 -1.00 10.34
N GLY A 81 -4.16 -2.12 9.75
CA GLY A 81 -4.86 -3.20 10.46
C GLY A 81 -6.36 -2.95 10.65
N MET A 82 -6.96 -2.06 9.88
CA MET A 82 -8.42 -1.88 9.87
C MET A 82 -9.13 -3.15 9.36
N ASP A 83 -10.41 -3.30 9.66
CA ASP A 83 -11.19 -4.51 9.39
C ASP A 83 -11.61 -4.69 7.92
N HIS A 84 -11.26 -3.76 7.05
CA HIS A 84 -11.58 -3.80 5.63
C HIS A 84 -10.35 -3.49 4.77
N HIS A 85 -10.38 -3.97 3.53
CA HIS A 85 -9.30 -3.72 2.59
C HIS A 85 -9.24 -2.25 2.17
N PRO A 86 -8.04 -1.72 1.85
CA PRO A 86 -7.93 -0.38 1.28
C PRO A 86 -8.59 -0.31 -0.11
N LEU A 87 -9.05 0.88 -0.49
CA LEU A 87 -9.72 1.08 -1.78
C LEU A 87 -8.80 0.76 -2.96
N TRP A 88 -7.51 1.08 -2.88
CA TRP A 88 -6.57 0.77 -3.96
C TRP A 88 -6.46 -0.73 -4.22
N TYR A 89 -6.56 -1.56 -3.17
CA TYR A 89 -6.56 -3.01 -3.32
C TYR A 89 -7.80 -3.49 -4.08
N ARG A 90 -8.96 -2.97 -3.73
CA ARG A 90 -10.21 -3.29 -4.42
C ARG A 90 -10.17 -2.86 -5.88
N ASN A 91 -9.56 -1.70 -6.16
CA ASN A 91 -9.38 -1.21 -7.52
C ASN A 91 -8.51 -2.13 -8.36
N LEU A 92 -7.35 -2.56 -7.84
CA LEU A 92 -6.45 -3.42 -8.60
C LEU A 92 -6.95 -4.85 -8.76
N VAL A 93 -7.79 -5.35 -7.85
CA VAL A 93 -8.47 -6.63 -8.04
C VAL A 93 -9.44 -6.56 -9.23
N ALA A 94 -10.15 -5.45 -9.37
CA ALA A 94 -11.06 -5.22 -10.49
C ALA A 94 -10.32 -4.90 -11.79
N ASN A 95 -9.23 -4.12 -11.73
CA ASN A 95 -8.39 -3.71 -12.86
C ASN A 95 -6.92 -3.92 -12.51
N PRO A 96 -6.32 -5.05 -12.89
CA PRO A 96 -4.94 -5.39 -12.50
C PRO A 96 -3.85 -4.51 -13.11
N ASP A 97 -4.14 -3.83 -14.21
CA ASP A 97 -3.18 -2.93 -14.83
C ASP A 97 -3.07 -1.65 -14.02
N VAL A 98 -1.86 -1.37 -13.55
CA VAL A 98 -1.56 -0.24 -12.66
C VAL A 98 -0.34 0.52 -13.18
N GLU A 99 -0.09 1.67 -12.60
CA GLU A 99 1.11 2.46 -12.85
C GLU A 99 1.77 2.78 -11.50
N VAL A 100 3.09 2.73 -11.45
CA VAL A 100 3.86 3.09 -10.26
C VAL A 100 4.85 4.19 -10.58
N GLN A 101 5.07 5.07 -9.61
CA GLN A 101 6.17 6.01 -9.62
C GLN A 101 7.10 5.73 -8.45
N VAL A 102 8.35 5.42 -8.77
CA VAL A 102 9.43 5.25 -7.78
C VAL A 102 10.46 6.34 -8.07
N GLY A 103 10.62 7.27 -7.13
CA GLY A 103 11.39 8.47 -7.40
C GLY A 103 10.77 9.27 -8.55
N SER A 104 11.54 9.54 -9.61
CA SER A 104 11.05 10.19 -10.82
C SER A 104 10.67 9.21 -11.94
N GLU A 105 10.87 7.92 -11.73
CA GLU A 105 10.61 6.89 -12.74
C GLU A 105 9.16 6.39 -12.65
N VAL A 106 8.45 6.45 -13.78
CA VAL A 106 7.06 5.99 -13.91
C VAL A 106 7.04 4.73 -14.78
N LYS A 107 6.42 3.66 -14.28
CA LYS A 107 6.37 2.37 -14.98
C LYS A 107 4.96 1.77 -14.97
N PRO A 108 4.52 1.16 -16.09
CA PRO A 108 3.35 0.30 -16.07
C PRO A 108 3.67 -1.03 -15.41
N MET A 109 2.76 -1.53 -14.59
CA MET A 109 2.89 -2.82 -13.93
C MET A 109 1.56 -3.56 -13.91
N ARG A 110 1.59 -4.84 -13.62
CA ARG A 110 0.39 -5.66 -13.45
C ARG A 110 0.35 -6.24 -12.04
N ALA A 111 -0.76 -6.01 -11.36
CA ALA A 111 -0.94 -6.40 -9.97
C ALA A 111 -1.61 -7.78 -9.86
N ARG A 112 -1.20 -8.56 -8.86
CA ARG A 112 -1.86 -9.78 -8.43
C ARG A 112 -1.70 -9.99 -6.94
N THR A 113 -2.65 -10.66 -6.32
CA THR A 113 -2.51 -11.07 -4.93
C THR A 113 -1.59 -12.27 -4.83
N ALA A 114 -0.61 -12.22 -3.93
CA ALA A 114 0.30 -13.33 -3.66
C ALA A 114 -0.49 -14.53 -3.11
N ASP A 115 -0.14 -15.73 -3.54
CA ASP A 115 -0.65 -16.94 -2.91
C ASP A 115 -0.01 -17.15 -1.52
N GLU A 116 -0.46 -18.14 -0.75
CA GLU A 116 0.04 -18.38 0.61
C GLU A 116 1.54 -18.72 0.64
N GLY A 117 2.05 -19.45 -0.34
CA GLY A 117 3.47 -19.76 -0.43
C GLY A 117 4.32 -18.53 -0.68
N GLU A 118 3.92 -17.70 -1.63
CA GLU A 118 4.56 -16.42 -1.93
C GLU A 118 4.49 -15.47 -0.73
N ARG A 119 3.32 -15.37 -0.10
CA ARG A 119 3.12 -14.53 1.08
C ARG A 119 4.03 -14.95 2.24
N SER A 120 4.10 -16.24 2.53
CA SER A 120 4.94 -16.76 3.60
C SER A 120 6.43 -16.50 3.36
N ALA A 121 6.88 -16.61 2.10
CA ALA A 121 8.26 -16.30 1.73
C ALA A 121 8.58 -14.81 1.81
N LEU A 122 7.64 -13.95 1.45
CA LEU A 122 7.82 -12.49 1.43
C LEU A 122 7.62 -11.83 2.79
N TRP A 123 6.79 -12.41 3.66
CA TRP A 123 6.39 -11.78 4.92
C TRP A 123 7.57 -11.38 5.82
N PRO A 124 8.58 -12.24 6.07
CA PRO A 124 9.74 -11.83 6.87
C PRO A 124 10.49 -10.64 6.27
N ARG A 125 10.61 -10.59 4.93
CA ARG A 125 11.27 -9.48 4.23
C ARG A 125 10.45 -8.20 4.33
N LEU A 126 9.13 -8.30 4.28
CA LEU A 126 8.22 -7.15 4.46
C LEU A 126 8.32 -6.58 5.87
N LEU A 127 8.47 -7.44 6.89
CA LEU A 127 8.67 -6.99 8.28
C LEU A 127 10.01 -6.28 8.45
N GLU A 128 11.04 -6.63 7.70
CA GLU A 128 12.31 -5.90 7.68
C GLU A 128 12.14 -4.48 7.10
N VAL A 129 11.30 -4.31 6.11
CA VAL A 129 10.99 -3.01 5.51
C VAL A 129 10.14 -2.16 6.47
N TYR A 130 9.12 -2.75 7.08
CA TYR A 130 8.21 -2.07 8.00
C TYR A 130 7.62 -3.06 8.99
N ARG A 131 8.21 -3.17 10.16
CA ARG A 131 7.87 -4.18 11.16
C ARG A 131 6.46 -4.05 11.73
N ASP A 132 5.84 -2.86 11.65
CA ASP A 132 4.50 -2.61 12.19
C ASP A 132 3.40 -3.40 11.43
N TYR A 133 3.72 -3.98 10.27
CA TYR A 133 2.80 -4.92 9.60
C TYR A 133 2.39 -6.09 10.48
N ALA A 134 3.27 -6.56 11.37
CA ALA A 134 2.93 -7.62 12.32
C ALA A 134 1.81 -7.18 13.26
N ASP A 135 1.89 -5.96 13.79
CA ASP A 135 0.85 -5.38 14.65
C ASP A 135 -0.45 -5.17 13.87
N TYR A 136 -0.36 -4.74 12.62
CA TYR A 136 -1.54 -4.54 11.77
C TYR A 136 -2.27 -5.85 11.52
N GLN A 137 -1.56 -6.94 11.24
CA GLN A 137 -2.17 -8.26 11.08
C GLN A 137 -2.78 -8.74 12.41
N ALA A 138 -2.16 -8.47 13.54
CA ALA A 138 -2.67 -8.85 14.85
C ALA A 138 -3.95 -8.11 15.25
N ARG A 139 -4.19 -6.89 14.68
CA ARG A 139 -5.40 -6.10 14.97
C ARG A 139 -6.66 -6.59 14.30
N THR A 140 -6.54 -7.37 13.23
CA THR A 140 -7.69 -7.75 12.41
C THR A 140 -7.73 -9.25 12.19
N ALA A 141 -8.97 -9.81 12.14
CA ALA A 141 -9.18 -11.20 11.77
C ALA A 141 -9.05 -11.45 10.26
N ARG A 142 -9.15 -10.38 9.43
CA ARG A 142 -8.96 -10.56 7.99
C ARG A 142 -7.52 -10.89 7.66
N ARG A 143 -7.31 -11.70 6.64
CA ARG A 143 -5.98 -11.98 6.11
C ARG A 143 -5.52 -10.76 5.28
N ILE A 144 -4.52 -10.02 5.76
CA ILE A 144 -3.99 -8.87 5.04
C ILE A 144 -3.33 -9.33 3.76
N PRO A 145 -3.81 -8.89 2.56
CA PRO A 145 -3.22 -9.30 1.30
C PRO A 145 -1.81 -8.76 1.11
N VAL A 146 -0.94 -9.60 0.57
CA VAL A 146 0.33 -9.21 -0.03
C VAL A 146 0.10 -9.14 -1.54
N VAL A 147 0.50 -8.02 -2.16
CA VAL A 147 0.27 -7.76 -3.58
C VAL A 147 1.62 -7.72 -4.30
N ILE A 148 1.73 -8.47 -5.38
CA ILE A 148 2.90 -8.48 -6.24
C ILE A 148 2.60 -7.69 -7.49
N LEU A 149 3.49 -6.74 -7.82
CA LEU A 149 3.44 -5.96 -9.05
C LEU A 149 4.53 -6.49 -9.97
N ASP A 150 4.11 -7.11 -11.08
CA ASP A 150 5.00 -7.58 -12.12
C ASP A 150 5.17 -6.52 -13.20
N PRO A 151 6.35 -6.37 -13.84
CA PRO A 151 6.53 -5.52 -15.00
C PRO A 151 5.61 -5.92 -16.15
N ARG A 152 5.13 -4.94 -16.94
CA ARG A 152 4.35 -5.20 -18.16
C ARG A 152 4.79 -4.37 -19.36
#